data_25c22dedcbacba8788bb2c7772dded0b
#
_entry.id   25c22dedcbacba8788bb2c7772dded0b
#
_cell.length_a   1.000
_cell.length_b   1.000
_cell.length_c   1.000
_cell.angle_alpha   90.00
_cell.angle_beta   90.00
_cell.angle_gamma   90.00
#
_symmetry.space_group_name_H-M   'P 1'
#
loop_
_entity.id
_entity.type
_entity.pdbx_description
1 polymer ?
#
loop_
_entity_poly.entity_id
_entity_poly.type
_entity_poly.pdbx_seq_one_letter_code
_entity_poly.pdbx_strand_id
1 'polypeptide(L)'
;MGPLLRTVELFYDVLSPYSWLGFEVLCRYQNIWNINLQLRPSLIGGIMKDSGNKPPALLPRKGQYMANDIKLLRHHFQIPIQFPKDFFAVIIEKGSLSAMRFLTAVSLEHPEMLEKVSRELWMRVWSRDEDITEPQSILAAAEKAGMSAEQAQGLLEKISTPKVKNQLKETTEAACRYGAFGLPITVAHVDGQTHMIFGSDRMELLAYLLEKWMGPVPPAVNARL
;
A
#
# COMPACT_ATOMS: atom_id res chain seq x y z
N MET A 1 13.34 -3.51 -31.01
CA MET A 1 12.29 -3.48 -29.98
C MET A 1 12.99 -3.37 -28.63
N GLY A 2 12.72 -2.32 -27.86
CA GLY A 2 13.21 -2.25 -26.49
C GLY A 2 12.62 -3.38 -25.65
N PRO A 3 13.27 -3.80 -24.55
CA PRO A 3 12.73 -4.83 -23.68
C PRO A 3 11.36 -4.39 -23.18
N LEU A 4 10.36 -5.29 -23.26
CA LEU A 4 9.02 -5.07 -22.73
C LEU A 4 9.14 -4.74 -21.24
N LEU A 5 8.57 -3.61 -20.84
CA LEU A 5 8.50 -3.24 -19.42
C LEU A 5 7.76 -4.36 -18.66
N ARG A 6 8.42 -4.96 -17.67
CA ARG A 6 7.78 -5.94 -16.78
C ARG A 6 6.77 -5.23 -15.89
N THR A 7 5.55 -5.75 -15.83
CA THR A 7 4.49 -5.17 -15.01
C THR A 7 4.52 -5.79 -13.62
N VAL A 8 4.48 -4.93 -12.61
CA VAL A 8 4.40 -5.30 -11.20
C VAL A 8 3.21 -4.59 -10.58
N GLU A 9 2.25 -5.36 -10.07
CA GLU A 9 1.10 -4.83 -9.34
C GLU A 9 1.35 -4.92 -7.84
N LEU A 10 1.12 -3.83 -7.11
CA LEU A 10 1.12 -3.82 -5.65
C LEU A 10 -0.31 -3.64 -5.14
N PHE A 11 -0.86 -4.68 -4.53
CA PHE A 11 -2.13 -4.61 -3.81
C PHE A 11 -1.86 -4.24 -2.35
N TYR A 12 -2.50 -3.17 -1.87
CA TYR A 12 -2.19 -2.59 -0.57
C TYR A 12 -3.39 -1.94 0.11
N ASP A 13 -3.29 -1.79 1.41
CA ASP A 13 -4.22 -1.03 2.25
C ASP A 13 -3.41 -0.14 3.20
N VAL A 14 -3.81 1.12 3.36
CA VAL A 14 -3.13 2.07 4.25
C VAL A 14 -3.22 1.69 5.73
N LEU A 15 -4.11 0.77 6.08
CA LEU A 15 -4.20 0.21 7.43
C LEU A 15 -3.02 -0.73 7.74
N SER A 16 -2.31 -1.24 6.73
CA SER A 16 -1.18 -2.15 6.90
C SER A 16 0.15 -1.41 6.89
N PRO A 17 0.94 -1.45 7.98
CA PRO A 17 2.29 -0.90 7.99
C PRO A 17 3.24 -1.69 7.09
N TYR A 18 3.04 -3.00 6.96
CA TYR A 18 3.80 -3.82 6.01
C TYR A 18 3.50 -3.45 4.55
N SER A 19 2.26 -3.02 4.25
CA SER A 19 1.95 -2.48 2.92
C SER A 19 2.73 -1.21 2.64
N TRP A 20 2.92 -0.35 3.64
CA TRP A 20 3.75 0.86 3.49
C TRP A 20 5.21 0.54 3.20
N LEU A 21 5.78 -0.46 3.90
CA LEU A 21 7.16 -0.93 3.62
C LEU A 21 7.31 -1.38 2.16
N GLY A 22 6.45 -2.27 1.70
CA GLY A 22 6.46 -2.76 0.32
C GLY A 22 6.25 -1.65 -0.71
N PHE A 23 5.32 -0.74 -0.44
CA PHE A 23 5.03 0.40 -1.27
C PHE A 23 6.25 1.31 -1.45
N GLU A 24 6.93 1.70 -0.37
CA GLU A 24 8.09 2.58 -0.45
C GLU A 24 9.25 1.94 -1.21
N VAL A 25 9.52 0.65 -0.99
CA VAL A 25 10.56 -0.06 -1.74
C VAL A 25 10.23 -0.05 -3.24
N LEU A 26 9.02 -0.43 -3.62
CA LEU A 26 8.65 -0.48 -5.03
C LEU A 26 8.65 0.90 -5.70
N CYS A 27 8.14 1.94 -5.01
CA CYS A 27 8.21 3.30 -5.53
C CYS A 27 9.65 3.80 -5.73
N ARG A 28 10.57 3.46 -4.80
CA ARG A 28 12.01 3.80 -4.94
C ARG A 28 12.68 3.09 -6.10
N TYR A 29 12.27 1.85 -6.37
CA TYR A 29 12.92 0.99 -7.36
C TYR A 29 12.26 0.99 -8.74
N GLN A 30 11.04 1.51 -8.90
CA GLN A 30 10.31 1.42 -10.18
C GLN A 30 11.11 1.91 -11.38
N ASN A 31 11.80 3.04 -11.25
CA ASN A 31 12.64 3.59 -12.33
C ASN A 31 13.97 2.85 -12.47
N ILE A 32 14.59 2.45 -11.35
CA ILE A 32 15.87 1.73 -11.32
C ILE A 32 15.71 0.36 -11.96
N TRP A 33 14.62 -0.33 -11.64
CA TRP A 33 14.31 -1.65 -12.20
C TRP A 33 13.64 -1.56 -13.58
N ASN A 34 13.28 -0.36 -14.02
CA ASN A 34 12.55 -0.14 -15.26
C ASN A 34 11.31 -1.04 -15.35
N ILE A 35 10.45 -0.96 -14.34
CA ILE A 35 9.19 -1.70 -14.24
C ILE A 35 8.00 -0.75 -14.41
N ASN A 36 6.90 -1.30 -14.93
CA ASN A 36 5.58 -0.66 -14.89
C ASN A 36 4.91 -1.01 -13.57
N LEU A 37 5.10 -0.16 -12.55
CA LEU A 37 4.48 -0.34 -11.24
C LEU A 37 3.02 0.12 -11.27
N GLN A 38 2.10 -0.78 -10.97
CA GLN A 38 0.68 -0.51 -10.83
C GLN A 38 0.26 -0.57 -9.36
N LEU A 39 -0.13 0.55 -8.80
CA LEU A 39 -0.66 0.65 -7.44
C LEU A 39 -2.14 0.28 -7.43
N ARG A 40 -2.50 -0.72 -6.62
CA ARG A 40 -3.83 -1.36 -6.59
C ARG A 40 -4.45 -1.22 -5.20
N PRO A 41 -5.09 -0.08 -4.87
CA PRO A 41 -5.80 0.08 -3.61
C PRO A 41 -6.80 -1.06 -3.39
N SER A 42 -6.70 -1.75 -2.25
CA SER A 42 -7.49 -2.94 -1.92
C SER A 42 -7.90 -2.92 -0.46
N LEU A 43 -9.00 -3.57 -0.10
CA LEU A 43 -9.48 -3.58 1.27
C LEU A 43 -9.01 -4.83 2.02
N ILE A 44 -8.10 -4.65 2.99
CA ILE A 44 -7.53 -5.75 3.77
C ILE A 44 -8.60 -6.55 4.52
N GLY A 45 -9.61 -5.89 5.05
CA GLY A 45 -10.74 -6.55 5.71
C GLY A 45 -11.53 -7.47 4.78
N GLY A 46 -11.66 -7.11 3.49
CA GLY A 46 -12.29 -7.95 2.47
C GLY A 46 -11.49 -9.21 2.20
N ILE A 47 -10.16 -9.08 2.05
CA ILE A 47 -9.25 -10.21 1.83
C ILE A 47 -9.23 -11.16 3.04
N MET A 48 -9.18 -10.61 4.25
CA MET A 48 -9.21 -11.44 5.47
C MET A 48 -10.52 -12.18 5.62
N LYS A 49 -11.64 -11.55 5.26
CA LYS A 49 -12.96 -12.20 5.27
C LYS A 49 -13.03 -13.36 4.26
N ASP A 50 -12.51 -13.17 3.07
CA ASP A 50 -12.50 -14.18 2.00
C ASP A 50 -11.62 -15.39 2.36
N SER A 51 -10.40 -15.12 2.84
CA SER A 51 -9.40 -16.14 3.16
C SER A 51 -9.59 -16.84 4.52
N GLY A 52 -10.43 -16.31 5.39
CA GLY A 52 -10.56 -16.75 6.79
C GLY A 52 -9.39 -16.33 7.69
N ASN A 53 -8.46 -15.52 7.19
CA ASN A 53 -7.34 -15.00 7.99
C ASN A 53 -7.80 -13.91 8.97
N LYS A 54 -6.95 -13.64 9.96
CA LYS A 54 -7.20 -12.61 10.99
C LYS A 54 -5.97 -11.71 11.15
N PRO A 55 -6.14 -10.45 11.58
CA PRO A 55 -5.02 -9.56 11.89
C PRO A 55 -4.06 -10.22 12.89
N PRO A 56 -2.74 -10.22 12.63
CA PRO A 56 -1.76 -10.82 13.53
C PRO A 56 -1.80 -10.20 14.93
N ALA A 57 -2.17 -8.94 15.03
CA ALA A 57 -2.28 -8.21 16.28
C ALA A 57 -3.38 -8.75 17.23
N LEU A 58 -4.35 -9.52 16.73
CA LEU A 58 -5.36 -10.17 17.57
C LEU A 58 -4.81 -11.36 18.37
N LEU A 59 -3.62 -11.85 18.03
CA LEU A 59 -2.93 -12.89 18.77
C LEU A 59 -1.77 -12.27 19.56
N PRO A 60 -1.78 -12.34 20.92
CA PRO A 60 -0.85 -11.56 21.75
C PRO A 60 0.62 -11.72 21.38
N ARG A 61 1.09 -12.94 21.12
CA ARG A 61 2.49 -13.19 20.73
C ARG A 61 2.82 -12.62 19.34
N LYS A 62 1.89 -12.74 18.38
CA LYS A 62 2.09 -12.16 17.05
C LYS A 62 2.04 -10.62 17.07
N GLY A 63 1.17 -10.04 17.89
CA GLY A 63 1.13 -8.59 18.12
C GLY A 63 2.43 -8.07 18.70
N GLN A 64 2.98 -8.75 19.72
CA GLN A 64 4.28 -8.41 20.31
C GLN A 64 5.43 -8.54 19.30
N TYR A 65 5.44 -9.61 18.50
CA TYR A 65 6.43 -9.77 17.43
C TYR A 65 6.32 -8.62 16.41
N MET A 66 5.11 -8.34 15.91
CA MET A 66 4.85 -7.24 14.97
C MET A 66 5.36 -5.90 15.49
N ALA A 67 5.14 -5.60 16.80
CA ALA A 67 5.62 -4.35 17.40
C ALA A 67 7.15 -4.24 17.38
N ASN A 68 7.86 -5.34 17.64
CA ASN A 68 9.33 -5.38 17.63
C ASN A 68 9.86 -5.35 16.19
N ASP A 69 9.25 -6.09 15.29
CA ASP A 69 9.63 -6.18 13.88
C ASP A 69 9.53 -4.82 13.18
N ILE A 70 8.40 -4.14 13.31
CA ILE A 70 8.20 -2.80 12.74
C ILE A 70 9.23 -1.79 13.30
N LYS A 71 9.61 -1.88 14.58
CA LYS A 71 10.66 -1.03 15.14
C LYS A 71 12.02 -1.22 14.44
N LEU A 72 12.35 -2.42 14.04
CA LEU A 72 13.58 -2.71 13.29
C LEU A 72 13.44 -2.28 11.82
N LEU A 73 12.33 -2.65 11.18
CA LEU A 73 12.09 -2.40 9.76
C LEU A 73 11.99 -0.90 9.43
N ARG A 74 11.42 -0.09 10.35
CA ARG A 74 11.36 1.37 10.14
C ARG A 74 12.74 1.99 9.95
N HIS A 75 13.73 1.54 10.71
CA HIS A 75 15.11 2.03 10.60
C HIS A 75 15.78 1.48 9.35
N HIS A 76 15.63 0.18 9.09
CA HIS A 76 16.21 -0.48 7.94
C HIS A 76 15.71 0.10 6.61
N PHE A 77 14.41 0.32 6.49
CA PHE A 77 13.78 0.89 5.29
C PHE A 77 13.76 2.42 5.27
N GLN A 78 14.15 3.09 6.34
CA GLN A 78 14.09 4.55 6.49
C GLN A 78 12.67 5.09 6.24
N ILE A 79 11.69 4.50 6.92
CA ILE A 79 10.28 4.87 6.85
C ILE A 79 9.81 5.25 8.26
N PRO A 80 9.17 6.41 8.47
CA PRO A 80 8.86 6.94 9.79
C PRO A 80 7.64 6.28 10.43
N ILE A 81 7.61 4.95 10.49
CA ILE A 81 6.48 4.20 11.06
C ILE A 81 6.51 4.30 12.59
N GLN A 82 5.38 4.67 13.17
CA GLN A 82 5.11 4.65 14.60
C GLN A 82 3.71 4.05 14.84
N PHE A 83 3.57 3.27 15.90
CA PHE A 83 2.27 2.73 16.25
C PHE A 83 1.35 3.85 16.75
N PRO A 84 0.06 3.85 16.35
CA PRO A 84 -0.94 4.72 16.94
C PRO A 84 -1.04 4.49 18.44
N LYS A 85 -1.36 5.52 19.21
CA LYS A 85 -1.52 5.42 20.67
C LYS A 85 -2.62 4.44 21.06
N ASP A 86 -3.75 4.52 20.36
CA ASP A 86 -4.84 3.56 20.47
C ASP A 86 -4.88 2.68 19.23
N PHE A 87 -3.95 1.73 19.19
CA PHE A 87 -3.83 0.80 18.10
C PHE A 87 -5.13 0.01 17.82
N PHE A 88 -5.83 -0.40 18.88
CA PHE A 88 -7.02 -1.23 18.72
C PHE A 88 -8.17 -0.44 18.11
N ALA A 89 -8.46 0.76 18.63
CA ALA A 89 -9.49 1.63 18.08
C ALA A 89 -9.22 1.96 16.59
N VAL A 90 -7.97 2.31 16.24
CA VAL A 90 -7.62 2.69 14.87
C VAL A 90 -7.72 1.50 13.91
N ILE A 91 -7.13 0.35 14.27
CA ILE A 91 -6.92 -0.76 13.33
C ILE A 91 -8.13 -1.70 13.29
N ILE A 92 -8.79 -1.92 14.41
CA ILE A 92 -9.87 -2.91 14.53
C ILE A 92 -11.25 -2.27 14.44
N GLU A 93 -11.48 -1.16 15.14
CA GLU A 93 -12.81 -0.55 15.20
C GLU A 93 -13.09 0.39 14.01
N LYS A 94 -12.17 1.31 13.71
CA LYS A 94 -12.37 2.32 12.67
C LYS A 94 -12.06 1.77 11.26
N GLY A 95 -10.92 1.11 11.10
CA GLY A 95 -10.49 0.54 9.82
C GLY A 95 -10.10 1.59 8.77
N SER A 96 -10.13 1.19 7.50
CA SER A 96 -9.63 1.99 6.35
C SER A 96 -10.63 2.21 5.22
N LEU A 97 -11.88 1.78 5.37
CA LEU A 97 -12.80 1.72 4.23
C LEU A 97 -12.97 3.07 3.50
N SER A 98 -13.16 4.18 4.23
CA SER A 98 -13.32 5.51 3.64
C SER A 98 -12.04 5.96 2.91
N ALA A 99 -10.89 5.76 3.53
CA ALA A 99 -9.59 6.07 2.95
C ALA A 99 -9.32 5.25 1.67
N MET A 100 -9.60 3.93 1.69
CA MET A 100 -9.39 3.07 0.53
C MET A 100 -10.36 3.37 -0.62
N ARG A 101 -11.61 3.77 -0.32
CA ARG A 101 -12.54 4.29 -1.33
C ARG A 101 -12.04 5.61 -1.93
N PHE A 102 -11.50 6.49 -1.11
CA PHE A 102 -10.91 7.75 -1.58
C PHE A 102 -9.71 7.48 -2.50
N LEU A 103 -8.79 6.62 -2.12
CA LEU A 103 -7.67 6.21 -2.98
C LEU A 103 -8.13 5.56 -4.29
N THR A 104 -9.22 4.81 -4.23
CA THR A 104 -9.83 4.24 -5.45
C THR A 104 -10.37 5.35 -6.36
N ALA A 105 -11.02 6.37 -5.81
CA ALA A 105 -11.47 7.53 -6.58
C ALA A 105 -10.29 8.31 -7.17
N VAL A 106 -9.22 8.51 -6.38
CA VAL A 106 -7.95 9.12 -6.86
C VAL A 106 -7.38 8.29 -8.02
N SER A 107 -7.30 6.98 -7.87
CA SER A 107 -6.78 6.09 -8.93
C SER A 107 -7.56 6.17 -10.24
N LEU A 108 -8.87 6.42 -10.17
CA LEU A 108 -9.74 6.51 -11.34
C LEU A 108 -9.66 7.86 -12.07
N GLU A 109 -9.42 8.96 -11.36
CA GLU A 109 -9.54 10.30 -11.91
C GLU A 109 -8.24 11.11 -11.91
N HIS A 110 -7.35 10.84 -10.95
CA HIS A 110 -6.06 11.51 -10.77
C HIS A 110 -4.96 10.50 -10.44
N PRO A 111 -4.70 9.49 -11.31
CA PRO A 111 -3.75 8.41 -11.03
C PRO A 111 -2.33 8.91 -10.70
N GLU A 112 -1.94 10.08 -11.22
CA GLU A 112 -0.66 10.74 -10.94
C GLU A 112 -0.51 11.19 -9.47
N MET A 113 -1.63 11.32 -8.76
CA MET A 113 -1.67 11.69 -7.35
C MET A 113 -1.72 10.50 -6.40
N LEU A 114 -1.99 9.29 -6.93
CA LEU A 114 -2.25 8.11 -6.10
C LEU A 114 -1.09 7.78 -5.15
N GLU A 115 0.15 7.84 -5.65
CA GLU A 115 1.34 7.60 -4.82
C GLU A 115 1.45 8.60 -3.66
N LYS A 116 1.27 9.88 -3.95
CA LYS A 116 1.41 10.95 -2.95
C LYS A 116 0.31 10.90 -1.89
N VAL A 117 -0.93 10.69 -2.31
CA VAL A 117 -2.08 10.62 -1.39
C VAL A 117 -2.01 9.35 -0.53
N SER A 118 -1.62 8.22 -1.09
CA SER A 118 -1.41 6.99 -0.33
C SER A 118 -0.35 7.17 0.75
N ARG A 119 0.80 7.76 0.41
CA ARG A 119 1.88 8.04 1.35
C ARG A 119 1.41 8.98 2.47
N GLU A 120 0.65 10.00 2.14
CA GLU A 120 0.17 10.95 3.14
C GLU A 120 -0.85 10.31 4.10
N LEU A 121 -1.72 9.41 3.64
CA LEU A 121 -2.61 8.64 4.50
C LEU A 121 -1.83 7.71 5.45
N TRP A 122 -0.78 7.05 5.00
CA TRP A 122 0.11 6.30 5.88
C TRP A 122 0.82 7.20 6.90
N MET A 123 1.32 8.36 6.46
CA MET A 123 1.93 9.34 7.35
C MET A 123 0.96 9.81 8.44
N ARG A 124 -0.33 9.96 8.12
CA ARG A 124 -1.34 10.27 9.12
C ARG A 124 -1.47 9.17 10.17
N VAL A 125 -1.83 7.97 9.75
CA VAL A 125 -2.16 6.89 10.69
C VAL A 125 -0.93 6.29 11.36
N TRP A 126 0.18 6.10 10.62
CA TRP A 126 1.34 5.37 11.11
C TRP A 126 2.55 6.25 11.46
N SER A 127 2.46 7.55 11.39
CA SER A 127 3.57 8.44 11.77
C SER A 127 3.13 9.54 12.73
N ARG A 128 1.99 10.16 12.46
CA ARG A 128 1.51 11.31 13.23
C ARG A 128 0.34 11.00 14.17
N ASP A 129 -0.15 9.76 14.21
CA ASP A 129 -1.29 9.35 15.02
C ASP A 129 -2.56 10.17 14.72
N GLU A 130 -2.79 10.43 13.43
CA GLU A 130 -3.91 11.22 12.92
C GLU A 130 -4.97 10.31 12.27
N ASP A 131 -6.23 10.73 12.32
CA ASP A 131 -7.35 10.00 11.75
C ASP A 131 -7.29 9.92 10.21
N ILE A 132 -7.83 8.82 9.65
CA ILE A 132 -7.99 8.57 8.21
C ILE A 132 -9.41 8.18 7.81
N THR A 133 -10.37 8.31 8.72
CA THR A 133 -11.74 7.82 8.53
C THR A 133 -12.74 8.93 8.27
N GLU A 134 -12.54 10.07 8.93
CA GLU A 134 -13.41 11.21 8.83
C GLU A 134 -13.17 12.02 7.54
N PRO A 135 -14.24 12.60 6.94
CA PRO A 135 -14.13 13.39 5.71
C PRO A 135 -13.05 14.47 5.75
N GLN A 136 -12.99 15.25 6.83
CA GLN A 136 -12.00 16.33 6.98
C GLN A 136 -10.56 15.80 7.08
N SER A 137 -10.38 14.63 7.68
CA SER A 137 -9.08 13.96 7.79
C SER A 137 -8.57 13.50 6.41
N ILE A 138 -9.47 12.98 5.57
CA ILE A 138 -9.15 12.54 4.20
C ILE A 138 -8.84 13.74 3.31
N LEU A 139 -9.63 14.82 3.40
CA LEU A 139 -9.35 16.07 2.68
C LEU A 139 -7.98 16.64 3.06
N ALA A 140 -7.69 16.73 4.35
CA ALA A 140 -6.39 17.21 4.83
C ALA A 140 -5.21 16.37 4.30
N ALA A 141 -5.38 15.06 4.14
CA ALA A 141 -4.38 14.20 3.52
C ALA A 141 -4.18 14.52 2.04
N ALA A 142 -5.28 14.66 1.29
CA ALA A 142 -5.25 14.95 -0.14
C ALA A 142 -4.61 16.32 -0.43
N GLU A 143 -5.00 17.36 0.29
CA GLU A 143 -4.44 18.71 0.15
C GLU A 143 -2.94 18.74 0.50
N LYS A 144 -2.55 18.07 1.57
CA LYS A 144 -1.14 17.95 1.96
C LYS A 144 -0.30 17.17 0.94
N ALA A 145 -0.92 16.23 0.23
CA ALA A 145 -0.30 15.54 -0.90
C ALA A 145 -0.16 16.42 -2.16
N GLY A 146 -0.79 17.59 -2.18
CA GLY A 146 -0.71 18.59 -3.26
C GLY A 146 -1.92 18.63 -4.19
N MET A 147 -3.05 18.01 -3.82
CA MET A 147 -4.32 18.20 -4.53
C MET A 147 -4.94 19.56 -4.18
N SER A 148 -5.68 20.16 -5.13
CA SER A 148 -6.48 21.34 -4.78
C SER A 148 -7.67 20.92 -3.89
N ALA A 149 -8.16 21.85 -3.07
CA ALA A 149 -9.34 21.63 -2.23
C ALA A 149 -10.57 21.21 -3.06
N GLU A 150 -10.74 21.80 -4.26
CA GLU A 150 -11.82 21.47 -5.19
C GLU A 150 -11.70 20.01 -5.69
N GLN A 151 -10.51 19.59 -6.13
CA GLN A 151 -10.27 18.21 -6.56
C GLN A 151 -10.52 17.22 -5.42
N ALA A 152 -9.97 17.49 -4.23
CA ALA A 152 -10.13 16.64 -3.07
C ALA A 152 -11.61 16.51 -2.66
N GLN A 153 -12.34 17.61 -2.63
CA GLN A 153 -13.77 17.63 -2.31
C GLN A 153 -14.59 16.84 -3.35
N GLY A 154 -14.34 17.08 -4.64
CA GLY A 154 -15.03 16.36 -5.72
C GLY A 154 -14.81 14.84 -5.69
N LEU A 155 -13.61 14.39 -5.28
CA LEU A 155 -13.33 12.96 -5.09
C LEU A 155 -13.99 12.41 -3.83
N LEU A 156 -14.02 13.18 -2.73
CA LEU A 156 -14.66 12.77 -1.48
C LEU A 156 -16.17 12.51 -1.68
N GLU A 157 -16.86 13.32 -2.46
CA GLU A 157 -18.26 13.13 -2.79
C GLU A 157 -18.54 11.82 -3.57
N LYS A 158 -17.52 11.30 -4.26
CA LYS A 158 -17.62 10.08 -5.07
C LYS A 158 -17.37 8.78 -4.30
N ILE A 159 -16.83 8.80 -3.10
CA ILE A 159 -16.47 7.58 -2.35
C ILE A 159 -17.66 6.66 -2.06
N SER A 160 -18.87 7.23 -2.06
CA SER A 160 -20.12 6.48 -1.85
C SER A 160 -20.80 6.03 -3.14
N THR A 161 -20.30 6.43 -4.30
CA THR A 161 -20.88 6.06 -5.59
C THR A 161 -20.70 4.56 -5.89
N PRO A 162 -21.61 3.96 -6.66
CA PRO A 162 -21.48 2.57 -7.12
C PRO A 162 -20.16 2.33 -7.88
N LYS A 163 -19.70 3.28 -8.69
CA LYS A 163 -18.48 3.19 -9.46
C LYS A 163 -17.26 2.95 -8.56
N VAL A 164 -17.08 3.78 -7.53
CA VAL A 164 -15.94 3.66 -6.61
C VAL A 164 -16.05 2.41 -5.74
N LYS A 165 -17.23 2.11 -5.21
CA LYS A 165 -17.47 0.90 -4.41
C LYS A 165 -17.18 -0.38 -5.18
N ASN A 166 -17.67 -0.46 -6.42
CA ASN A 166 -17.47 -1.63 -7.26
C ASN A 166 -15.99 -1.76 -7.67
N GLN A 167 -15.33 -0.65 -7.99
CA GLN A 167 -13.91 -0.69 -8.34
C GLN A 167 -13.03 -1.18 -7.17
N LEU A 168 -13.26 -0.69 -5.95
CA LEU A 168 -12.53 -1.19 -4.77
C LEU A 168 -12.82 -2.67 -4.51
N LYS A 169 -14.08 -3.08 -4.67
CA LYS A 169 -14.47 -4.49 -4.55
C LYS A 169 -13.75 -5.35 -5.59
N GLU A 170 -13.79 -4.94 -6.86
CA GLU A 170 -13.13 -5.65 -7.97
C GLU A 170 -11.62 -5.80 -7.76
N THR A 171 -10.95 -4.74 -7.33
CA THR A 171 -9.51 -4.77 -7.04
C THR A 171 -9.22 -5.71 -5.87
N THR A 172 -10.06 -5.68 -4.81
CA THR A 172 -9.93 -6.59 -3.67
C THR A 172 -10.14 -8.05 -4.09
N GLU A 173 -11.16 -8.34 -4.90
CA GLU A 173 -11.42 -9.68 -5.44
C GLU A 173 -10.31 -10.14 -6.39
N ALA A 174 -9.67 -9.22 -7.14
CA ALA A 174 -8.52 -9.56 -7.96
C ALA A 174 -7.35 -10.04 -7.09
N ALA A 175 -7.08 -9.39 -5.96
CA ALA A 175 -6.09 -9.86 -5.00
C ALA A 175 -6.44 -11.27 -4.46
N CYS A 176 -7.71 -11.52 -4.12
CA CYS A 176 -8.17 -12.84 -3.69
C CYS A 176 -7.96 -13.91 -4.78
N ARG A 177 -8.25 -13.59 -6.05
CA ARG A 177 -8.00 -14.52 -7.18
C ARG A 177 -6.52 -14.86 -7.36
N TYR A 178 -5.61 -13.96 -7.02
CA TYR A 178 -4.17 -14.26 -6.96
C TYR A 178 -3.77 -15.11 -5.74
N GLY A 179 -4.68 -15.38 -4.81
CA GLY A 179 -4.42 -16.17 -3.61
C GLY A 179 -4.04 -15.34 -2.39
N ALA A 180 -4.37 -14.04 -2.37
CA ALA A 180 -4.12 -13.18 -1.21
C ALA A 180 -4.86 -13.68 0.04
N PHE A 181 -4.17 -13.64 1.17
CA PHE A 181 -4.71 -13.90 2.51
C PHE A 181 -4.40 -12.76 3.49
N GLY A 182 -3.82 -11.69 3.01
CA GLY A 182 -3.46 -10.46 3.70
C GLY A 182 -2.77 -9.51 2.74
N LEU A 183 -2.32 -8.34 3.20
CA LEU A 183 -1.63 -7.32 2.42
C LEU A 183 -0.33 -6.87 3.10
N PRO A 184 0.70 -6.46 2.31
CA PRO A 184 0.68 -6.34 0.85
C PRO A 184 0.80 -7.69 0.14
N ILE A 185 0.33 -7.75 -1.10
CA ILE A 185 0.82 -8.71 -2.07
C ILE A 185 1.39 -7.95 -3.28
N THR A 186 2.43 -8.52 -3.85
CA THR A 186 3.03 -8.06 -5.10
C THR A 186 2.81 -9.13 -6.16
N VAL A 187 2.27 -8.73 -7.31
CA VAL A 187 2.06 -9.63 -8.44
C VAL A 187 2.98 -9.20 -9.58
N ALA A 188 3.95 -10.06 -9.92
CA ALA A 188 4.90 -9.82 -10.98
C ALA A 188 4.52 -10.62 -12.24
N HIS A 189 4.42 -9.92 -13.37
CA HIS A 189 4.19 -10.52 -14.68
C HIS A 189 5.53 -10.58 -15.43
N VAL A 190 6.09 -11.78 -15.51
CA VAL A 190 7.45 -12.03 -16.06
C VAL A 190 7.39 -13.18 -17.04
N ASP A 191 7.83 -12.94 -18.27
CA ASP A 191 7.97 -13.96 -19.33
C ASP A 191 6.69 -14.80 -19.56
N GLY A 192 5.54 -14.14 -19.51
CA GLY A 192 4.22 -14.77 -19.70
C GLY A 192 3.69 -15.53 -18.47
N GLN A 193 4.44 -15.52 -17.38
CA GLN A 193 4.02 -16.12 -16.10
C GLN A 193 3.62 -15.03 -15.09
N THR A 194 2.76 -15.41 -14.16
CA THR A 194 2.30 -14.52 -13.07
C THR A 194 2.73 -15.11 -11.74
N HIS A 195 3.45 -14.31 -10.95
CA HIS A 195 3.97 -14.69 -9.64
C HIS A 195 3.39 -13.78 -8.56
N MET A 196 2.67 -14.35 -7.61
CA MET A 196 2.19 -13.64 -6.43
C MET A 196 3.17 -13.83 -5.27
N ILE A 197 3.57 -12.73 -4.66
CA ILE A 197 4.49 -12.67 -3.52
C ILE A 197 3.77 -11.98 -2.37
N PHE A 198 3.68 -12.63 -1.22
CA PHE A 198 3.05 -12.07 -0.03
C PHE A 198 4.08 -11.38 0.87
N GLY A 199 3.70 -10.24 1.43
CA GLY A 199 4.49 -9.50 2.42
C GLY A 199 5.44 -8.47 1.81
N SER A 200 6.14 -7.74 2.67
CA SER A 200 7.14 -6.72 2.32
C SER A 200 8.59 -7.21 2.44
N ASP A 201 8.78 -8.43 2.91
CA ASP A 201 10.08 -9.04 3.23
C ASP A 201 10.62 -9.97 2.13
N ARG A 202 9.94 -10.04 0.98
CA ARG A 202 10.30 -10.88 -0.17
C ARG A 202 10.79 -10.08 -1.38
N MET A 203 11.28 -8.87 -1.16
CA MET A 203 11.75 -7.99 -2.25
C MET A 203 13.02 -8.54 -2.92
N GLU A 204 13.85 -9.28 -2.20
CA GLU A 204 15.00 -9.97 -2.79
C GLU A 204 14.55 -11.06 -3.77
N LEU A 205 13.52 -11.85 -3.42
CA LEU A 205 12.93 -12.83 -4.33
C LEU A 205 12.29 -12.16 -5.54
N LEU A 206 11.60 -11.04 -5.36
CA LEU A 206 11.07 -10.24 -6.46
C LEU A 206 12.20 -9.74 -7.37
N ALA A 207 13.27 -9.21 -6.79
CA ALA A 207 14.45 -8.77 -7.54
C ALA A 207 15.08 -9.91 -8.36
N TYR A 208 15.15 -11.10 -7.80
CA TYR A 208 15.60 -12.29 -8.50
C TYR A 208 14.71 -12.63 -9.71
N LEU A 209 13.38 -12.62 -9.53
CA LEU A 209 12.42 -12.86 -10.63
C LEU A 209 12.52 -11.81 -11.73
N LEU A 210 12.81 -10.58 -11.35
CA LEU A 210 12.99 -9.46 -12.30
C LEU A 210 14.40 -9.38 -12.87
N GLU A 211 15.33 -10.23 -12.43
CA GLU A 211 16.77 -10.16 -12.76
C GLU A 211 17.37 -8.79 -12.40
N LYS A 212 17.03 -8.30 -11.22
CA LYS A 212 17.43 -6.99 -10.72
C LYS A 212 18.18 -7.10 -9.38
N TRP A 213 19.08 -6.15 -9.16
CA TRP A 213 19.67 -5.97 -7.84
C TRP A 213 18.71 -5.22 -6.92
N MET A 214 18.74 -5.53 -5.63
CA MET A 214 17.96 -4.82 -4.63
C MET A 214 18.73 -4.64 -3.32
N GLY A 215 18.32 -3.64 -2.58
CA GLY A 215 18.61 -3.35 -1.18
C GLY A 215 17.46 -2.54 -0.59
N PRO A 216 17.41 -2.30 0.72
CA PRO A 216 16.28 -1.62 1.37
C PRO A 216 16.16 -0.14 0.97
N VAL A 217 17.29 0.46 0.63
CA VAL A 217 17.41 1.82 0.10
C VAL A 217 18.27 1.74 -1.15
N PRO A 218 17.81 2.26 -2.31
CA PRO A 218 18.62 2.22 -3.51
C PRO A 218 19.92 2.99 -3.32
N PRO A 219 21.03 2.55 -3.94
CA PRO A 219 22.27 3.29 -3.91
C PRO A 219 22.05 4.69 -4.49
N ALA A 220 22.78 5.68 -4.00
CA ALA A 220 22.79 7.00 -4.61
C ALA A 220 23.14 6.86 -6.12
N VAL A 221 22.45 7.60 -6.97
CA VAL A 221 22.60 7.53 -8.44
C VAL A 221 24.06 7.77 -8.89
N ASN A 222 24.90 8.36 -8.03
CA ASN A 222 26.31 8.66 -8.26
C ASN A 222 27.28 7.72 -7.52
N ALA A 223 26.82 6.67 -6.87
CA ALA A 223 27.72 5.65 -6.36
C ALA A 223 28.31 4.88 -7.54
N ARG A 224 29.39 5.39 -8.13
CA ARG A 224 30.24 4.62 -9.03
C ARG A 224 30.88 3.51 -8.19
N LEU A 225 30.57 2.28 -8.53
CA LEU A 225 31.35 1.12 -8.12
C LEU A 225 32.76 1.25 -8.64
#